data_b2728a69d75e9ee3e7be8f85f91c4e4b
#
_entry.id   b2728a69d75e9ee3e7be8f85f91c4e4b
#
_cell.length_a   1.000
_cell.length_b   1.000
_cell.length_c   1.000
_cell.angle_alpha   90.00
_cell.angle_beta   90.00
_cell.angle_gamma   90.00
#
_symmetry.space_group_name_H-M   'P 1'
#
loop_
_entity.id
_entity.type
_entity.pdbx_description
1 polymer ?
#
loop_
_entity_poly.entity_id
_entity_poly.type
_entity_poly.pdbx_seq_one_letter_code
_entity_poly.pdbx_strand_id
1 'polypeptide(L)'
;MLNITIGEKEYTLEFTFEAAENKDLMQKMFNIVSGAYLYKHVASIGDKSTDAEAAMAMADGSAEMISEIPHIVKTAFYAGLLANNPVSIEDSYKLLKQYMIENKFSYNKVFEQIKKCMEDDGFFDLSGLTEMLEQMNQAMEVKTTKRASKKK
;
A
#
# COMPACT_ATOMS: atom_id res chain seq x y z
N MET A 1 -13.34 -10.05 1.00
CA MET A 1 -13.32 -10.78 -0.31
C MET A 1 -13.86 -9.93 -1.44
N LEU A 2 -13.22 -9.96 -2.61
CA LEU A 2 -13.64 -9.26 -3.82
C LEU A 2 -13.81 -10.28 -4.97
N ASN A 3 -15.05 -10.45 -5.43
CA ASN A 3 -15.35 -11.28 -6.60
C ASN A 3 -15.22 -10.44 -7.87
N ILE A 4 -14.47 -10.94 -8.84
CA ILE A 4 -14.25 -10.31 -10.13
C ILE A 4 -14.51 -11.31 -11.25
N THR A 5 -15.03 -10.82 -12.37
CA THR A 5 -15.22 -11.62 -13.59
C THR A 5 -14.16 -11.20 -14.61
N ILE A 6 -13.48 -12.17 -15.19
CA ILE A 6 -12.48 -11.96 -16.24
C ILE A 6 -12.81 -12.92 -17.39
N GLY A 7 -13.26 -12.37 -18.52
CA GLY A 7 -13.86 -13.16 -19.59
C GLY A 7 -15.15 -13.83 -19.10
N GLU A 8 -15.18 -15.16 -19.14
CA GLU A 8 -16.34 -15.95 -18.67
C GLU A 8 -16.11 -16.63 -17.31
N LYS A 9 -15.00 -16.33 -16.63
CA LYS A 9 -14.63 -16.97 -15.36
C LYS A 9 -14.69 -15.98 -14.21
N GLU A 10 -15.14 -16.51 -13.07
CA GLU A 10 -15.12 -15.80 -11.80
C GLU A 10 -13.85 -16.11 -11.03
N TYR A 11 -13.28 -15.09 -10.42
CA TYR A 11 -12.13 -15.17 -9.53
C TYR A 11 -12.44 -14.43 -8.24
N THR A 12 -11.92 -14.93 -7.13
CA THR A 12 -12.08 -14.31 -5.82
C THR A 12 -10.73 -13.89 -5.29
N LEU A 13 -10.56 -12.58 -5.06
CA LEU A 13 -9.44 -12.07 -4.29
C LEU A 13 -9.81 -12.05 -2.81
N GLU A 14 -8.92 -12.60 -2.00
CA GLU A 14 -9.04 -12.64 -0.54
C GLU A 14 -7.66 -12.46 0.08
N PHE A 15 -7.57 -11.59 1.08
CA PHE A 15 -6.31 -11.28 1.74
C PHE A 15 -6.24 -11.98 3.10
N THR A 16 -5.61 -13.14 3.09
CA THR A 16 -5.44 -14.06 4.21
C THR A 16 -3.96 -14.20 4.59
N PHE A 17 -3.62 -15.25 5.33
CA PHE A 17 -2.25 -15.55 5.74
C PHE A 17 -1.30 -15.74 4.54
N GLU A 18 -1.77 -16.36 3.46
CA GLU A 18 -0.99 -16.56 2.25
C GLU A 18 -0.55 -15.24 1.62
N ALA A 19 -1.43 -14.24 1.64
CA ALA A 19 -1.10 -12.89 1.18
C ALA A 19 -0.11 -12.20 2.13
N ALA A 20 -0.23 -12.41 3.46
CA ALA A 20 0.65 -11.82 4.45
C ALA A 20 2.08 -12.43 4.43
N GLU A 21 2.26 -13.63 3.90
CA GLU A 21 3.58 -14.23 3.69
C GLU A 21 4.37 -13.56 2.55
N ASN A 22 3.71 -12.78 1.69
CA ASN A 22 4.35 -12.06 0.59
C ASN A 22 5.10 -10.83 1.12
N LYS A 23 6.41 -10.94 1.30
CA LYS A 23 7.27 -9.89 1.87
C LYS A 23 7.24 -8.58 1.08
N ASP A 24 7.18 -8.65 -0.25
CA ASP A 24 7.16 -7.46 -1.10
C ASP A 24 5.84 -6.71 -0.93
N LEU A 25 4.71 -7.42 -0.91
CA LEU A 25 3.40 -6.84 -0.62
C LEU A 25 3.39 -6.17 0.75
N MET A 26 3.86 -6.87 1.78
CA MET A 26 3.88 -6.35 3.16
C MET A 26 4.71 -5.08 3.28
N GLN A 27 5.91 -5.05 2.70
CA GLN A 27 6.76 -3.87 2.74
C GLN A 27 6.13 -2.68 2.02
N LYS A 28 5.54 -2.90 0.85
CA LYS A 28 4.91 -1.85 0.07
C LYS A 28 3.63 -1.32 0.71
N MET A 29 2.81 -2.19 1.26
CA MET A 29 1.62 -1.79 2.00
C MET A 29 1.99 -0.99 3.25
N PHE A 30 3.01 -1.41 4.00
CA PHE A 30 3.52 -0.63 5.13
C PHE A 30 3.95 0.78 4.70
N ASN A 31 4.71 0.91 3.61
CA ASN A 31 5.18 2.20 3.12
C ASN A 31 4.02 3.14 2.72
N ILE A 32 2.94 2.58 2.15
CA ILE A 32 1.75 3.36 1.80
C ILE A 32 0.99 3.80 3.05
N VAL A 33 0.62 2.86 3.92
CA VAL A 33 -0.25 3.17 5.06
C VAL A 33 0.45 3.99 6.14
N SER A 34 1.78 3.89 6.26
CA SER A 34 2.60 4.71 7.15
C SER A 34 2.92 6.10 6.58
N GLY A 35 2.66 6.34 5.29
CA GLY A 35 3.09 7.57 4.62
C GLY A 35 4.61 7.67 4.43
N ALA A 36 5.34 6.55 4.45
CA ALA A 36 6.80 6.54 4.41
C ALA A 36 7.37 7.23 3.16
N TYR A 37 6.69 7.14 2.02
CA TYR A 37 7.06 7.84 0.80
C TYR A 37 7.11 9.38 0.99
N LEU A 38 6.13 9.94 1.69
CA LEU A 38 6.05 11.38 1.96
C LEU A 38 7.08 11.80 3.02
N TYR A 39 7.16 11.07 4.14
CA TYR A 39 8.05 11.40 5.25
C TYR A 39 9.53 11.31 4.89
N LYS A 40 9.94 10.37 4.05
CA LYS A 40 11.32 10.22 3.59
C LYS A 40 11.83 11.49 2.91
N HIS A 41 11.05 12.08 2.02
CA HIS A 41 11.39 13.28 1.29
C HIS A 41 11.36 14.53 2.19
N VAL A 42 10.34 14.68 3.02
CA VAL A 42 10.23 15.80 3.97
C VAL A 42 11.34 15.77 5.01
N ALA A 43 11.72 14.60 5.52
CA ALA A 43 12.78 14.47 6.50
C ALA A 43 14.17 14.83 5.94
N SER A 44 14.36 14.77 4.63
CA SER A 44 15.66 15.07 3.97
C SER A 44 15.98 16.57 3.87
N ILE A 45 14.99 17.46 3.99
CA ILE A 45 15.15 18.90 3.77
C ILE A 45 15.55 19.70 5.03
N GLY A 46 15.50 19.09 6.22
CA GLY A 46 15.96 19.69 7.47
C GLY A 46 15.04 20.79 8.06
N ASP A 47 15.36 21.22 9.28
CA ASP A 47 14.50 22.11 10.08
C ASP A 47 14.47 23.60 9.60
N LYS A 48 15.30 23.98 8.65
CA LYS A 48 15.41 25.36 8.11
C LYS A 48 14.86 25.50 6.70
N SER A 49 14.16 24.49 6.21
CA SER A 49 13.58 24.52 4.87
C SER A 49 12.48 25.57 4.75
N THR A 50 12.35 26.14 3.55
CA THR A 50 11.25 27.02 3.18
C THR A 50 9.98 26.22 2.92
N ASP A 51 8.82 26.87 2.97
CA ASP A 51 7.53 26.26 2.61
C ASP A 51 7.53 25.71 1.18
N ALA A 52 8.26 26.37 0.27
CA ALA A 52 8.41 25.91 -1.11
C ALA A 52 9.21 24.59 -1.20
N GLU A 53 10.30 24.47 -0.46
CA GLU A 53 11.11 23.23 -0.40
C GLU A 53 10.29 22.09 0.23
N ALA A 54 9.52 22.37 1.27
CA ALA A 54 8.62 21.40 1.87
C ALA A 54 7.55 20.93 0.88
N ALA A 55 6.95 21.83 0.12
CA ALA A 55 5.96 21.50 -0.91
C ALA A 55 6.56 20.65 -2.04
N MET A 56 7.77 20.96 -2.48
CA MET A 56 8.49 20.16 -3.48
C MET A 56 8.81 18.76 -2.96
N ALA A 57 9.29 18.62 -1.72
CA ALA A 57 9.57 17.33 -1.11
C ALA A 57 8.30 16.45 -0.99
N MET A 58 7.16 17.05 -0.66
CA MET A 58 5.88 16.33 -0.65
C MET A 58 5.44 15.91 -2.06
N ALA A 59 5.66 16.75 -3.07
CA ALA A 59 5.37 16.42 -4.46
C ALA A 59 6.23 15.24 -4.95
N ASP A 60 7.52 15.24 -4.62
CA ASP A 60 8.45 14.14 -4.95
C ASP A 60 8.03 12.83 -4.29
N GLY A 61 7.67 12.86 -3.00
CA GLY A 61 7.17 11.70 -2.28
C GLY A 61 5.86 11.16 -2.86
N SER A 62 4.97 12.05 -3.29
CA SER A 62 3.73 11.68 -3.97
C SER A 62 4.00 11.04 -5.33
N ALA A 63 4.96 11.56 -6.09
CA ALA A 63 5.38 10.99 -7.38
C ALA A 63 5.99 9.60 -7.20
N GLU A 64 6.85 9.40 -6.18
CA GLU A 64 7.40 8.09 -5.84
C GLU A 64 6.28 7.10 -5.51
N MET A 65 5.34 7.47 -4.66
CA MET A 65 4.19 6.62 -4.31
C MET A 65 3.36 6.24 -5.54
N ILE A 66 3.03 7.20 -6.41
CA ILE A 66 2.25 6.96 -7.62
C ILE A 66 2.98 6.00 -8.57
N SER A 67 4.31 6.13 -8.70
CA SER A 67 5.11 5.27 -9.56
C SER A 67 5.15 3.81 -9.08
N GLU A 68 4.97 3.57 -7.78
CA GLU A 68 4.93 2.24 -7.18
C GLU A 68 3.57 1.53 -7.33
N ILE A 69 2.48 2.27 -7.53
CA ILE A 69 1.12 1.70 -7.60
C ILE A 69 1.00 0.54 -8.60
N PRO A 70 1.51 0.60 -9.84
CA PRO A 70 1.42 -0.53 -10.77
C PRO A 70 2.08 -1.80 -10.24
N HIS A 71 3.22 -1.68 -9.56
CA HIS A 71 3.91 -2.81 -8.97
C HIS A 71 3.13 -3.39 -7.78
N ILE A 72 2.64 -2.53 -6.91
CA ILE A 72 1.82 -2.92 -5.75
C ILE A 72 0.56 -3.66 -6.21
N VAL A 73 -0.14 -3.14 -7.21
CA VAL A 73 -1.36 -3.76 -7.75
C VAL A 73 -1.06 -5.14 -8.31
N LYS A 74 0.05 -5.32 -9.05
CA LYS A 74 0.46 -6.64 -9.56
C LYS A 74 0.71 -7.63 -8.44
N THR A 75 1.50 -7.21 -7.44
CA THR A 75 1.87 -8.06 -6.30
C THR A 75 0.64 -8.41 -5.45
N ALA A 76 -0.21 -7.43 -5.17
CA ALA A 76 -1.42 -7.62 -4.37
C ALA A 76 -2.47 -8.47 -5.11
N PHE A 77 -2.64 -8.27 -6.41
CA PHE A 77 -3.55 -9.07 -7.21
C PHE A 77 -3.15 -10.55 -7.21
N TYR A 78 -1.87 -10.83 -7.41
CA TYR A 78 -1.33 -12.18 -7.29
C TYR A 78 -1.58 -12.77 -5.89
N ALA A 79 -1.21 -12.04 -4.84
CA ALA A 79 -1.34 -12.50 -3.46
C ALA A 79 -2.82 -12.76 -3.08
N GLY A 80 -3.74 -11.91 -3.53
CA GLY A 80 -5.16 -12.07 -3.29
C GLY A 80 -5.80 -13.27 -3.98
N LEU A 81 -5.20 -13.78 -5.07
CA LEU A 81 -5.68 -14.98 -5.76
C LEU A 81 -5.26 -16.28 -5.06
N LEU A 82 -4.21 -16.26 -4.25
CA LEU A 82 -3.59 -17.49 -3.73
C LEU A 82 -4.55 -18.37 -2.91
N ALA A 83 -5.44 -17.76 -2.14
CA ALA A 83 -6.35 -18.50 -1.27
C ALA A 83 -7.43 -19.27 -2.05
N ASN A 84 -8.01 -18.67 -3.10
CA ASN A 84 -9.18 -19.22 -3.79
C ASN A 84 -8.90 -19.69 -5.23
N ASN A 85 -7.99 -19.02 -5.91
CA ASN A 85 -7.69 -19.26 -7.33
C ASN A 85 -6.17 -19.25 -7.57
N PRO A 86 -5.39 -20.15 -6.97
CA PRO A 86 -3.95 -20.13 -7.07
C PRO A 86 -3.50 -20.30 -8.53
N VAL A 87 -2.71 -19.36 -9.00
CA VAL A 87 -2.15 -19.30 -10.35
C VAL A 87 -0.67 -18.93 -10.28
N SER A 88 0.07 -19.08 -11.37
CA SER A 88 1.44 -18.57 -11.44
C SER A 88 1.45 -17.03 -11.41
N ILE A 89 2.58 -16.44 -11.00
CA ILE A 89 2.78 -14.98 -11.03
C ILE A 89 2.53 -14.44 -12.45
N GLU A 90 3.06 -15.14 -13.46
CA GLU A 90 2.91 -14.73 -14.85
C GLU A 90 1.43 -14.73 -15.29
N ASP A 91 0.68 -15.76 -14.93
CA ASP A 91 -0.74 -15.86 -15.29
C ASP A 91 -1.58 -14.85 -14.53
N SER A 92 -1.25 -14.57 -13.28
CA SER A 92 -1.93 -13.50 -12.52
C SER A 92 -1.77 -12.14 -13.19
N TYR A 93 -0.60 -11.85 -13.77
CA TYR A 93 -0.39 -10.59 -14.50
C TYR A 93 -1.17 -10.52 -15.82
N LYS A 94 -1.34 -11.64 -16.49
CA LYS A 94 -2.20 -11.73 -17.69
C LYS A 94 -3.67 -11.49 -17.31
N LEU A 95 -4.13 -12.13 -16.24
CA LEU A 95 -5.48 -11.93 -15.70
C LEU A 95 -5.74 -10.50 -15.27
N LEU A 96 -4.81 -9.87 -14.54
CA LEU A 96 -4.91 -8.47 -14.15
C LEU A 96 -5.03 -7.55 -15.37
N LYS A 97 -4.18 -7.75 -16.37
CA LYS A 97 -4.21 -6.98 -17.61
C LYS A 97 -5.57 -7.12 -18.31
N GLN A 98 -6.08 -8.34 -18.44
CA GLN A 98 -7.38 -8.60 -19.03
C GLN A 98 -8.50 -7.91 -18.24
N TYR A 99 -8.51 -8.05 -16.91
CA TYR A 99 -9.47 -7.40 -16.02
C TYR A 99 -9.50 -5.88 -16.21
N MET A 100 -8.32 -5.26 -16.27
CA MET A 100 -8.20 -3.81 -16.47
C MET A 100 -8.73 -3.37 -17.84
N ILE A 101 -8.44 -4.13 -18.91
CA ILE A 101 -8.88 -3.81 -20.27
C ILE A 101 -10.41 -3.95 -20.39
N GLU A 102 -10.97 -5.05 -19.94
CA GLU A 102 -12.41 -5.33 -20.02
C GLU A 102 -13.25 -4.30 -19.27
N ASN A 103 -12.75 -3.84 -18.11
CA ASN A 103 -13.46 -2.87 -17.28
C ASN A 103 -13.02 -1.41 -17.51
N LYS A 104 -12.05 -1.16 -18.37
CA LYS A 104 -11.44 0.18 -18.60
C LYS A 104 -10.92 0.81 -17.30
N PHE A 105 -10.32 -0.01 -16.43
CA PHE A 105 -9.76 0.45 -15.16
C PHE A 105 -8.32 0.90 -15.29
N SER A 106 -7.97 1.96 -14.56
CA SER A 106 -6.59 2.33 -14.29
C SER A 106 -6.01 1.51 -13.12
N TYR A 107 -4.68 1.51 -12.98
CA TYR A 107 -4.03 0.93 -11.79
C TYR A 107 -4.53 1.53 -10.47
N ASN A 108 -4.78 2.84 -10.44
CA ASN A 108 -5.33 3.49 -9.25
C ASN A 108 -6.72 2.96 -8.90
N LYS A 109 -7.57 2.74 -9.89
CA LYS A 109 -8.91 2.18 -9.66
C LYS A 109 -8.84 0.77 -9.10
N VAL A 110 -7.96 -0.07 -9.63
CA VAL A 110 -7.76 -1.44 -9.13
C VAL A 110 -7.11 -1.39 -7.74
N PHE A 111 -6.18 -0.48 -7.50
CA PHE A 111 -5.57 -0.30 -6.18
C PHE A 111 -6.60 0.02 -5.10
N GLU A 112 -7.54 0.95 -5.37
CA GLU A 112 -8.62 1.28 -4.43
C GLU A 112 -9.53 0.09 -4.13
N GLN A 113 -9.84 -0.74 -5.15
CA GLN A 113 -10.62 -1.96 -4.95
C GLN A 113 -9.88 -2.98 -4.08
N ILE A 114 -8.59 -3.19 -4.36
CA ILE A 114 -7.73 -4.09 -3.59
C ILE A 114 -7.59 -3.61 -2.15
N LYS A 115 -7.31 -2.33 -1.93
CA LYS A 115 -7.19 -1.73 -0.60
C LYS A 115 -8.46 -1.92 0.21
N LYS A 116 -9.62 -1.62 -0.39
CA LYS A 116 -10.92 -1.86 0.26
C LYS A 116 -11.12 -3.34 0.59
N CYS A 117 -10.75 -4.25 -0.30
CA CYS A 117 -10.84 -5.69 -0.03
C CYS A 117 -9.95 -6.09 1.15
N MET A 118 -8.73 -5.57 1.24
CA MET A 118 -7.82 -5.79 2.38
C MET A 118 -8.43 -5.29 3.69
N GLU A 119 -9.06 -4.11 3.68
CA GLU A 119 -9.76 -3.55 4.84
C GLU A 119 -10.94 -4.44 5.26
N ASP A 120 -11.80 -4.84 4.30
CA ASP A 120 -12.97 -5.68 4.53
C ASP A 120 -12.58 -7.09 5.01
N ASP A 121 -11.44 -7.61 4.60
CA ASP A 121 -10.90 -8.92 5.03
C ASP A 121 -10.14 -8.84 6.38
N GLY A 122 -9.95 -7.66 6.95
CA GLY A 122 -9.18 -7.46 8.19
C GLY A 122 -7.67 -7.73 8.01
N PHE A 123 -7.15 -7.61 6.79
CA PHE A 123 -5.78 -7.95 6.44
C PHE A 123 -4.74 -7.12 7.21
N PHE A 124 -5.02 -5.85 7.48
CA PHE A 124 -4.09 -4.97 8.20
C PHE A 124 -3.89 -5.40 9.66
N ASP A 125 -4.95 -5.88 10.31
CA ASP A 125 -4.86 -6.43 11.67
C ASP A 125 -4.21 -7.81 11.66
N LEU A 126 -4.65 -8.69 10.76
CA LEU A 126 -4.10 -10.03 10.57
C LEU A 126 -2.59 -10.02 10.33
N SER A 127 -2.12 -9.09 9.51
CA SER A 127 -0.71 -8.96 9.14
C SER A 127 0.15 -8.23 10.18
N GLY A 128 -0.46 -7.65 11.22
CA GLY A 128 0.22 -6.86 12.25
C GLY A 128 0.59 -5.43 11.79
N LEU A 129 0.13 -4.99 10.61
CA LEU A 129 0.40 -3.64 10.10
C LEU A 129 -0.22 -2.57 10.98
N THR A 130 -1.45 -2.77 11.47
CA THR A 130 -2.13 -1.85 12.38
C THR A 130 -1.32 -1.64 13.65
N GLU A 131 -0.86 -2.72 14.29
CA GLU A 131 -0.06 -2.66 15.51
C GLU A 131 1.28 -1.94 15.30
N MET A 132 1.97 -2.22 14.18
CA MET A 132 3.21 -1.53 13.83
C MET A 132 3.01 -0.02 13.63
N LEU A 133 1.91 0.40 13.01
CA LEU A 133 1.58 1.80 12.80
C LEU A 133 1.28 2.51 14.13
N GLU A 134 0.57 1.88 15.03
CA GLU A 134 0.30 2.41 16.37
C GLU A 134 1.59 2.62 17.17
N GLN A 135 2.50 1.63 17.17
CA GLN A 135 3.82 1.74 17.80
C GLN A 135 4.65 2.87 17.22
N MET A 136 4.65 3.04 15.90
CA MET A 136 5.36 4.12 15.22
C MET A 136 4.80 5.49 15.60
N ASN A 137 3.49 5.66 15.64
CA ASN A 137 2.83 6.90 16.02
C ASN A 137 3.14 7.26 17.48
N GLN A 138 3.06 6.32 18.42
CA GLN A 138 3.43 6.52 19.82
C GLN A 138 4.91 6.95 19.95
N ALA A 139 5.82 6.33 19.20
CA ALA A 139 7.24 6.70 19.22
C ALA A 139 7.49 8.12 18.70
N MET A 140 6.71 8.59 17.72
CA MET A 140 6.79 9.95 17.20
C MET A 140 6.24 10.99 18.19
N GLU A 141 5.14 10.71 18.88
CA GLU A 141 4.56 11.59 19.90
C GLU A 141 5.51 11.82 21.09
N VAL A 142 6.18 10.75 21.55
CA VAL A 142 7.16 10.84 22.64
C VAL A 142 8.36 11.72 22.25
N LYS A 143 8.78 11.71 20.97
CA LYS A 143 9.87 12.57 20.49
C LYS A 143 9.46 14.04 20.40
N THR A 144 8.23 14.34 19.98
CA THR A 144 7.71 15.70 19.89
C THR A 144 7.53 16.34 21.28
N THR A 145 7.03 15.62 22.24
CA THR A 145 6.89 16.10 23.63
C THR A 145 8.26 16.36 24.31
N LYS A 146 9.27 15.52 24.09
CA LYS A 146 10.63 15.73 24.60
C LYS A 146 11.35 16.94 23.95
N ARG A 147 11.05 17.27 22.69
CA ARG A 147 11.59 18.47 22.02
C ARG A 147 10.93 19.75 22.54
N ALA A 148 9.64 19.74 22.83
CA ALA A 148 8.91 20.87 23.38
C ALA A 148 9.37 21.20 24.83
N SER A 149 9.70 20.20 25.64
CA SER A 149 10.17 20.39 27.00
C SER A 149 11.61 20.88 27.14
N LYS A 150 12.44 20.75 26.09
CA LYS A 150 13.83 21.28 26.05
C LYS A 150 13.94 22.72 25.56
N LYS A 151 12.85 23.35 25.10
CA LYS A 151 12.82 24.75 24.65
C LYS A 151 12.27 25.73 25.72
N LYS A 152 12.06 25.27 26.93
CA LYS A 152 11.79 26.08 28.11
C LYS A 152 13.03 26.09 28.98
#